data_3bbebb3507f8854fad508393bc9238c6
#
_entry.id   3bbebb3507f8854fad508393bc9238c6
#
_cell.length_a   1.000
_cell.length_b   1.000
_cell.length_c   1.000
_cell.angle_alpha   90.00
_cell.angle_beta   90.00
_cell.angle_gamma   90.00
#
_symmetry.space_group_name_H-M   'P 1'
#
loop_
_entity.id
_entity.type
_entity.pdbx_description
1 polymer ?
#
loop_
_entity_poly.entity_id
_entity_poly.type
_entity_poly.pdbx_seq_one_letter_code
_entity_poly.pdbx_strand_id
1 'polypeptide(L)'
;SKILERQKFSKYEEFNAKIQELEENGMFIKNLENIQGDERDVIILSTTYGIGKDKKFAQRFGPINHSKGYKLLNVIITRAKYKIYVCSSVPEQVFMNYKEYLNIEGSNNKRAVFFAYLAYCKAISEKNNDLRISVLTTLSENTNKSASYDSFIGGDLESPFEEEVYQSLAENFGTEKLIPQLQFAGFRIDIVYDPKIIGVPKIAIECDGAKYHSSQEAYLYDRHRQKILE
;
A
#
# COMPACT_ATOMS: atom_id res chain seq x y z
N SER A 1 -21.58 8.32 13.57
CA SER A 1 -21.89 7.99 12.19
C SER A 1 -23.26 7.37 12.07
N LYS A 2 -23.94 7.59 10.93
CA LYS A 2 -25.32 7.09 10.70
C LYS A 2 -25.49 5.57 10.85
N ILE A 3 -24.43 4.79 10.70
CA ILE A 3 -24.45 3.34 10.88
C ILE A 3 -24.54 2.97 12.36
N LEU A 4 -23.69 3.55 13.19
CA LEU A 4 -23.74 3.35 14.64
C LEU A 4 -25.03 3.89 15.26
N GLU A 5 -25.53 5.04 14.79
CA GLU A 5 -26.81 5.57 15.25
C GLU A 5 -27.97 4.61 14.93
N ARG A 6 -28.00 4.06 13.70
CA ARG A 6 -29.02 3.07 13.34
C ARG A 6 -28.94 1.79 14.16
N GLN A 7 -27.75 1.38 14.57
CA GLN A 7 -27.55 0.18 15.39
C GLN A 7 -27.81 0.43 16.88
N LYS A 8 -27.55 1.64 17.38
CA LYS A 8 -27.95 2.05 18.74
C LYS A 8 -29.45 1.99 18.97
N PHE A 9 -30.25 2.07 17.92
CA PHE A 9 -31.70 1.88 17.98
C PHE A 9 -32.15 0.42 17.74
N SER A 10 -31.22 -0.51 17.54
CA SER A 10 -31.57 -1.92 17.37
C SER A 10 -31.85 -2.59 18.72
N LYS A 11 -32.70 -3.61 18.71
CA LYS A 11 -33.13 -4.34 19.91
C LYS A 11 -32.02 -5.18 20.61
N TYR A 12 -30.77 -5.02 20.21
CA TYR A 12 -29.65 -5.79 20.73
C TYR A 12 -28.92 -5.00 21.82
N GLU A 13 -29.40 -5.06 23.05
CA GLU A 13 -28.79 -4.39 24.22
C GLU A 13 -27.33 -4.80 24.43
N GLU A 14 -27.04 -6.08 24.26
CA GLU A 14 -25.69 -6.64 24.37
C GLU A 14 -24.71 -6.03 23.35
N PHE A 15 -25.17 -5.82 22.12
CA PHE A 15 -24.39 -5.20 21.07
C PHE A 15 -24.13 -3.70 21.37
N ASN A 16 -25.12 -3.01 21.87
CA ASN A 16 -24.98 -1.60 22.24
C ASN A 16 -24.01 -1.40 23.42
N ALA A 17 -24.08 -2.28 24.43
CA ALA A 17 -23.14 -2.27 25.55
C ALA A 17 -21.70 -2.52 25.09
N LYS A 18 -21.49 -3.44 24.14
CA LYS A 18 -20.18 -3.71 23.58
C LYS A 18 -19.63 -2.55 22.74
N ILE A 19 -20.49 -1.89 21.96
CA ILE A 19 -20.09 -0.68 21.23
C ILE A 19 -19.65 0.42 22.20
N GLN A 20 -20.42 0.64 23.27
CA GLN A 20 -20.08 1.65 24.27
C GLN A 20 -18.74 1.35 24.94
N GLU A 21 -18.50 0.10 25.35
CA GLU A 21 -17.21 -0.34 25.90
C GLU A 21 -16.05 -0.05 24.93
N LEU A 22 -16.25 -0.33 23.63
CA LEU A 22 -15.23 -0.10 22.61
C LEU A 22 -15.00 1.41 22.36
N GLU A 23 -16.06 2.24 22.40
CA GLU A 23 -15.95 3.70 22.30
C GLU A 23 -15.18 4.29 23.49
N GLU A 24 -15.43 3.80 24.71
CA GLU A 24 -14.69 4.17 25.92
C GLU A 24 -13.20 3.77 25.84
N ASN A 25 -12.90 2.66 25.16
CA ASN A 25 -11.54 2.19 24.88
C ASN A 25 -10.91 2.81 23.60
N GLY A 26 -11.48 3.89 23.10
CA GLY A 26 -10.91 4.68 22.00
C GLY A 26 -11.28 4.23 20.60
N MET A 27 -12.29 3.35 20.45
CA MET A 27 -12.86 3.09 19.13
C MET A 27 -13.55 4.36 18.61
N PHE A 28 -13.35 4.65 17.34
CA PHE A 28 -14.09 5.71 16.66
C PHE A 28 -14.45 5.29 15.24
N ILE A 29 -15.47 5.97 14.68
CA ILE A 29 -15.84 5.84 13.28
C ILE A 29 -15.68 7.19 12.62
N LYS A 30 -14.83 7.27 11.62
CA LYS A 30 -14.55 8.49 10.85
C LYS A 30 -14.72 8.24 9.36
N ASN A 31 -15.09 9.30 8.67
CA ASN A 31 -15.00 9.31 7.21
C ASN A 31 -13.53 9.45 6.81
N LEU A 32 -13.25 9.01 5.60
CA LEU A 32 -11.94 9.03 4.98
C LEU A 32 -11.22 10.38 5.05
N GLU A 33 -11.97 11.46 4.88
CA GLU A 33 -11.47 12.83 4.86
C GLU A 33 -11.03 13.33 6.25
N ASN A 34 -11.50 12.69 7.31
CA ASN A 34 -11.31 13.13 8.70
C ASN A 34 -10.34 12.24 9.50
N ILE A 35 -9.62 11.32 8.82
CA ILE A 35 -8.73 10.37 9.49
C ILE A 35 -7.27 10.87 9.56
N GLN A 36 -6.97 12.03 9.00
CA GLN A 36 -5.61 12.55 8.96
C GLN A 36 -5.07 12.82 10.39
N GLY A 37 -3.92 12.22 10.70
CA GLY A 37 -3.26 12.35 12.01
C GLY A 37 -3.64 11.28 13.04
N ASP A 38 -4.68 10.49 12.80
CA ASP A 38 -5.07 9.41 13.71
C ASP A 38 -4.38 8.08 13.31
N GLU A 39 -3.82 7.41 14.29
CA GLU A 39 -3.28 6.06 14.14
C GLU A 39 -3.94 5.10 15.12
N ARG A 40 -4.12 3.86 14.71
CA ARG A 40 -4.67 2.79 15.55
C ARG A 40 -3.98 1.47 15.25
N ASP A 41 -3.97 0.61 16.23
CA ASP A 41 -3.42 -0.74 16.13
C ASP A 41 -4.12 -1.54 15.04
N VAL A 42 -5.43 -1.41 14.98
CA VAL A 42 -6.26 -2.10 14.00
C VAL A 42 -7.23 -1.09 13.36
N ILE A 43 -7.35 -1.16 12.04
CA ILE A 43 -8.33 -0.39 11.29
C ILE A 43 -9.26 -1.32 10.51
N ILE A 44 -10.55 -1.01 10.56
CA ILE A 44 -11.56 -1.64 9.71
C ILE A 44 -11.98 -0.60 8.66
N LEU A 45 -11.57 -0.84 7.43
CA LEU A 45 -11.95 -0.02 6.28
C LEU A 45 -13.20 -0.60 5.62
N SER A 46 -14.32 0.11 5.71
CA SER A 46 -15.54 -0.25 4.99
C SER A 46 -15.68 0.63 3.74
N THR A 47 -15.70 0.01 2.56
CA THR A 47 -15.79 0.77 1.30
C THR A 47 -17.21 1.22 0.97
N THR A 48 -18.22 0.75 1.63
CA THR A 48 -19.66 1.13 1.47
C THR A 48 -20.20 1.16 0.02
N TYR A 49 -19.39 0.83 -0.97
CA TYR A 49 -19.78 0.81 -2.38
C TYR A 49 -20.23 -0.59 -2.80
N GLY A 50 -21.44 -0.70 -3.32
CA GLY A 50 -22.01 -1.98 -3.71
C GLY A 50 -22.94 -1.84 -4.93
N ILE A 51 -23.54 -2.96 -5.32
CA ILE A 51 -24.53 -3.02 -6.38
C ILE A 51 -25.80 -2.29 -5.93
N GLY A 52 -26.27 -1.35 -6.73
CA GLY A 52 -27.48 -0.60 -6.48
C GLY A 52 -28.77 -1.42 -6.60
N LYS A 53 -29.91 -0.83 -6.26
CA LYS A 53 -31.24 -1.46 -6.42
C LYS A 53 -31.56 -1.79 -7.88
N ASP A 54 -30.97 -1.06 -8.82
CA ASP A 54 -31.05 -1.26 -10.27
C ASP A 54 -30.14 -2.39 -10.77
N LYS A 55 -29.53 -3.15 -9.87
CA LYS A 55 -28.54 -4.21 -10.13
C LYS A 55 -27.29 -3.74 -10.89
N LYS A 56 -27.04 -2.43 -10.95
CA LYS A 56 -25.85 -1.85 -11.55
C LYS A 56 -24.86 -1.44 -10.48
N PHE A 57 -23.57 -1.57 -10.80
CA PHE A 57 -22.49 -1.09 -9.97
C PHE A 57 -22.03 0.28 -10.48
N ALA A 58 -22.27 1.31 -9.69
CA ALA A 58 -21.82 2.67 -10.01
C ALA A 58 -20.38 2.85 -9.51
N GLN A 59 -19.45 3.07 -10.42
CA GLN A 59 -18.01 3.29 -10.09
C GLN A 59 -17.77 4.72 -9.59
N ARG A 60 -18.52 5.15 -8.57
CA ARG A 60 -18.43 6.48 -7.96
C ARG A 60 -17.89 6.35 -6.55
N PHE A 61 -16.57 6.48 -6.40
CA PHE A 61 -15.86 6.30 -5.13
C PHE A 61 -15.55 7.63 -4.41
N GLY A 62 -16.37 8.65 -4.62
CA GLY A 62 -16.20 9.96 -3.98
C GLY A 62 -14.81 10.53 -4.23
N PRO A 63 -14.10 10.97 -3.16
CA PRO A 63 -12.78 11.60 -3.27
C PRO A 63 -11.73 10.75 -3.96
N ILE A 64 -11.85 9.42 -3.93
CA ILE A 64 -10.91 8.49 -4.60
C ILE A 64 -10.92 8.68 -6.13
N ASN A 65 -12.06 9.12 -6.70
CA ASN A 65 -12.16 9.38 -8.15
C ASN A 65 -11.45 10.66 -8.60
N HIS A 66 -11.00 11.50 -7.68
CA HIS A 66 -10.25 12.71 -8.01
C HIS A 66 -8.78 12.41 -8.30
N SER A 67 -8.10 13.30 -9.02
CA SER A 67 -6.71 13.14 -9.43
C SER A 67 -5.72 12.90 -8.27
N LYS A 68 -6.07 13.33 -7.06
CA LYS A 68 -5.28 13.14 -5.83
C LYS A 68 -5.83 12.02 -4.93
N GLY A 69 -6.79 11.21 -5.40
CA GLY A 69 -7.44 10.16 -4.62
C GLY A 69 -6.46 9.09 -4.10
N TYR A 70 -5.39 8.82 -4.83
CA TYR A 70 -4.34 7.91 -4.40
C TYR A 70 -3.64 8.38 -3.11
N LYS A 71 -3.48 9.70 -2.91
CA LYS A 71 -2.89 10.25 -1.66
C LYS A 71 -3.80 9.97 -0.47
N LEU A 72 -5.11 10.08 -0.67
CA LEU A 72 -6.10 9.79 0.36
C LEU A 72 -6.11 8.29 0.71
N LEU A 73 -6.01 7.42 -0.29
CA LEU A 73 -5.88 5.98 -0.08
C LEU A 73 -4.60 5.65 0.71
N ASN A 74 -3.48 6.28 0.37
CA ASN A 74 -2.22 6.12 1.10
C ASN A 74 -2.37 6.53 2.57
N VAL A 75 -3.02 7.66 2.85
CA VAL A 75 -3.30 8.09 4.23
C VAL A 75 -4.05 7.03 5.01
N ILE A 76 -5.05 6.37 4.42
CA ILE A 76 -5.83 5.33 5.11
C ILE A 76 -4.98 4.10 5.42
N ILE A 77 -4.27 3.61 4.40
CA ILE A 77 -3.47 2.38 4.51
C ILE A 77 -2.40 2.54 5.59
N THR A 78 -1.82 3.75 5.69
CA THR A 78 -0.76 4.04 6.66
C THR A 78 -1.26 4.37 8.07
N ARG A 79 -2.57 4.33 8.35
CA ARG A 79 -3.11 4.59 9.70
C ARG A 79 -3.15 3.37 10.59
N ALA A 80 -3.02 2.17 10.05
CA ALA A 80 -3.01 0.93 10.83
C ALA A 80 -1.58 0.57 11.24
N LYS A 81 -1.33 0.46 12.54
CA LYS A 81 -0.01 0.04 13.06
C LYS A 81 0.27 -1.44 12.81
N TYR A 82 -0.73 -2.29 13.01
CA TYR A 82 -0.54 -3.75 12.92
C TYR A 82 -1.40 -4.42 11.88
N LYS A 83 -2.65 -3.99 11.73
CA LYS A 83 -3.59 -4.71 10.87
C LYS A 83 -4.69 -3.82 10.31
N ILE A 84 -5.01 -4.06 9.04
CA ILE A 84 -6.17 -3.48 8.39
C ILE A 84 -7.10 -4.58 7.88
N TYR A 85 -8.38 -4.47 8.21
CA TYR A 85 -9.43 -5.30 7.63
C TYR A 85 -10.18 -4.48 6.59
N VAL A 86 -10.29 -5.01 5.39
CA VAL A 86 -11.01 -4.35 4.30
C VAL A 86 -12.33 -5.06 4.06
N CYS A 87 -13.43 -4.36 4.33
CA CYS A 87 -14.79 -4.82 4.07
C CYS A 87 -15.29 -4.13 2.79
N SER A 88 -15.44 -4.88 1.71
CA SER A 88 -15.82 -4.33 0.42
C SER A 88 -16.98 -5.11 -0.20
N SER A 89 -17.94 -4.37 -0.78
CA SER A 89 -19.01 -4.90 -1.63
C SER A 89 -18.78 -4.56 -3.11
N VAL A 90 -17.57 -4.09 -3.46
CA VAL A 90 -17.19 -3.89 -4.86
C VAL A 90 -17.12 -5.24 -5.54
N PRO A 91 -17.82 -5.47 -6.66
CA PRO A 91 -17.79 -6.75 -7.35
C PRO A 91 -16.38 -7.14 -7.78
N GLU A 92 -16.03 -8.40 -7.59
CA GLU A 92 -14.68 -8.90 -7.87
C GLU A 92 -14.27 -8.65 -9.32
N GLN A 93 -15.14 -8.93 -10.27
CA GLN A 93 -14.88 -8.70 -11.69
C GLN A 93 -14.58 -7.23 -12.03
N VAL A 94 -14.94 -6.28 -11.16
CA VAL A 94 -14.65 -4.86 -11.38
C VAL A 94 -13.22 -4.54 -10.95
N PHE A 95 -12.83 -4.91 -9.73
CA PHE A 95 -11.50 -4.54 -9.25
C PHE A 95 -10.40 -5.48 -9.77
N MET A 96 -10.70 -6.69 -10.19
CA MET A 96 -9.71 -7.58 -10.81
C MET A 96 -9.24 -7.09 -12.18
N ASN A 97 -9.95 -6.16 -12.80
CA ASN A 97 -9.49 -5.46 -14.02
C ASN A 97 -8.46 -4.35 -13.73
N TYR A 98 -7.85 -4.34 -12.53
CA TYR A 98 -6.90 -3.31 -12.10
C TYR A 98 -5.76 -3.05 -13.11
N LYS A 99 -5.28 -4.10 -13.80
CA LYS A 99 -4.21 -3.97 -14.81
C LYS A 99 -4.63 -3.07 -15.96
N GLU A 100 -5.82 -3.27 -16.48
CA GLU A 100 -6.36 -2.46 -17.56
C GLU A 100 -6.52 -1.00 -17.13
N TYR A 101 -7.11 -0.77 -15.96
CA TYR A 101 -7.25 0.59 -15.42
C TYR A 101 -5.91 1.28 -15.16
N LEU A 102 -4.90 0.57 -14.64
CA LEU A 102 -3.57 1.11 -14.45
C LEU A 102 -2.89 1.46 -15.78
N ASN A 103 -3.08 0.66 -16.81
CA ASN A 103 -2.53 0.94 -18.14
C ASN A 103 -3.15 2.18 -18.79
N ILE A 104 -4.45 2.43 -18.58
CA ILE A 104 -5.18 3.58 -19.14
C ILE A 104 -4.97 4.82 -18.27
N GLU A 105 -5.09 4.70 -16.96
CA GLU A 105 -5.14 5.84 -16.03
C GLU A 105 -3.79 6.14 -15.38
N GLY A 106 -2.85 5.22 -15.43
CA GLY A 106 -1.56 5.31 -14.72
C GLY A 106 -1.66 4.92 -13.24
N SER A 107 -0.48 4.70 -12.61
CA SER A 107 -0.37 4.15 -11.25
C SER A 107 -0.86 5.10 -10.15
N ASN A 108 -0.78 6.39 -10.38
CA ASN A 108 -1.14 7.42 -9.40
C ASN A 108 -2.50 8.07 -9.68
N ASN A 109 -3.34 7.42 -10.47
CA ASN A 109 -4.55 8.05 -10.91
C ASN A 109 -5.80 7.33 -10.41
N LYS A 110 -6.70 8.12 -9.81
CA LYS A 110 -8.09 7.78 -9.54
C LYS A 110 -8.29 6.39 -8.92
N ARG A 111 -9.30 5.68 -9.44
CA ARG A 111 -9.74 4.36 -9.00
C ARG A 111 -8.80 3.20 -9.35
N ALA A 112 -7.87 3.39 -10.29
CA ALA A 112 -6.94 2.33 -10.71
C ALA A 112 -6.13 1.78 -9.53
N VAL A 113 -5.54 2.68 -8.72
CA VAL A 113 -4.80 2.30 -7.50
C VAL A 113 -5.72 1.66 -6.45
N PHE A 114 -6.96 2.14 -6.33
CA PHE A 114 -7.93 1.56 -5.42
C PHE A 114 -8.32 0.13 -5.80
N PHE A 115 -8.50 -0.15 -7.07
CA PHE A 115 -8.75 -1.50 -7.55
C PHE A 115 -7.56 -2.42 -7.34
N ALA A 116 -6.34 -1.95 -7.63
CA ALA A 116 -5.13 -2.70 -7.33
C ALA A 116 -5.00 -3.00 -5.82
N TYR A 117 -5.35 -2.05 -4.96
CA TYR A 117 -5.37 -2.26 -3.51
C TYR A 117 -6.39 -3.34 -3.09
N LEU A 118 -7.61 -3.34 -3.63
CA LEU A 118 -8.59 -4.39 -3.36
C LEU A 118 -8.12 -5.76 -3.85
N ALA A 119 -7.51 -5.84 -5.03
CA ALA A 119 -6.92 -7.07 -5.55
C ALA A 119 -5.78 -7.58 -4.66
N TYR A 120 -4.94 -6.68 -4.16
CA TYR A 120 -3.90 -7.00 -3.18
C TYR A 120 -4.47 -7.54 -1.87
N CYS A 121 -5.49 -6.89 -1.30
CA CYS A 121 -6.17 -7.34 -0.08
C CYS A 121 -6.78 -8.74 -0.26
N LYS A 122 -7.38 -9.00 -1.42
CA LYS A 122 -7.89 -10.33 -1.77
C LYS A 122 -6.76 -11.37 -1.81
N ALA A 123 -5.67 -11.06 -2.49
CA ALA A 123 -4.51 -11.94 -2.59
C ALA A 123 -3.95 -12.32 -1.20
N ILE A 124 -3.83 -11.35 -0.31
CA ILE A 124 -3.38 -11.59 1.09
C ILE A 124 -4.39 -12.46 1.84
N SER A 125 -5.69 -12.17 1.73
CA SER A 125 -6.75 -12.91 2.42
C SER A 125 -6.83 -14.38 1.99
N GLU A 126 -6.61 -14.65 0.70
CA GLU A 126 -6.65 -15.98 0.09
C GLU A 126 -5.30 -16.70 0.10
N LYS A 127 -4.24 -16.04 0.62
CA LYS A 127 -2.83 -16.52 0.56
C LYS A 127 -2.37 -16.81 -0.88
N ASN A 128 -2.88 -16.07 -1.84
CA ASN A 128 -2.54 -16.19 -3.25
C ASN A 128 -1.30 -15.36 -3.57
N ASN A 129 -0.12 -15.97 -3.49
CA ASN A 129 1.15 -15.31 -3.73
C ASN A 129 1.32 -14.85 -5.18
N ASP A 130 0.81 -15.60 -6.16
CA ASP A 130 0.94 -15.24 -7.58
C ASP A 130 0.16 -13.96 -7.87
N LEU A 131 -1.07 -13.85 -7.37
CA LEU A 131 -1.86 -12.63 -7.50
C LEU A 131 -1.18 -11.47 -6.77
N ARG A 132 -0.65 -11.69 -5.56
CA ARG A 132 0.07 -10.67 -4.79
C ARG A 132 1.24 -10.11 -5.58
N ILE A 133 2.11 -10.97 -6.10
CA ILE A 133 3.26 -10.59 -6.92
C ILE A 133 2.80 -9.86 -8.18
N SER A 134 1.78 -10.39 -8.87
CA SER A 134 1.23 -9.76 -10.06
C SER A 134 0.75 -8.33 -9.83
N VAL A 135 0.05 -8.07 -8.71
CA VAL A 135 -0.42 -6.71 -8.36
C VAL A 135 0.76 -5.77 -8.11
N LEU A 136 1.73 -6.20 -7.29
CA LEU A 136 2.89 -5.39 -6.94
C LEU A 136 3.76 -5.08 -8.17
N THR A 137 4.02 -6.06 -9.01
CA THR A 137 4.77 -5.88 -10.27
C THR A 137 4.06 -4.89 -11.19
N THR A 138 2.74 -5.03 -11.38
CA THR A 138 1.97 -4.11 -12.22
C THR A 138 2.03 -2.67 -11.69
N LEU A 139 1.93 -2.46 -10.38
CA LEU A 139 2.05 -1.14 -9.77
C LEU A 139 3.45 -0.56 -9.97
N SER A 140 4.49 -1.36 -9.76
CA SER A 140 5.88 -0.95 -9.96
C SER A 140 6.17 -0.55 -11.42
N GLU A 141 5.78 -1.38 -12.38
CA GLU A 141 5.96 -1.10 -13.81
C GLU A 141 5.26 0.19 -14.25
N ASN A 142 4.06 0.46 -13.71
CA ASN A 142 3.34 1.69 -14.03
C ASN A 142 3.91 2.92 -13.34
N THR A 143 4.51 2.78 -12.17
CA THR A 143 5.23 3.87 -11.49
C THR A 143 6.46 4.25 -12.30
N ASN A 144 7.19 3.28 -12.80
CA ASN A 144 8.39 3.50 -13.61
C ASN A 144 8.09 4.10 -14.99
N LYS A 145 6.89 3.88 -15.55
CA LYS A 145 6.49 4.52 -16.83
C LYS A 145 6.18 6.00 -16.68
N SER A 146 5.81 6.47 -15.51
CA SER A 146 5.53 7.90 -15.24
C SER A 146 6.79 8.69 -14.85
N ALA A 147 7.85 8.00 -14.40
CA ALA A 147 9.19 8.56 -14.29
C ALA A 147 9.92 8.17 -15.58
N SER A 148 10.22 9.14 -16.45
CA SER A 148 10.99 8.88 -17.66
C SER A 148 12.24 8.05 -17.30
N TYR A 149 12.51 7.00 -18.05
CA TYR A 149 13.64 6.07 -17.84
C TYR A 149 14.99 6.77 -17.74
N ASP A 150 15.07 8.01 -18.23
CA ASP A 150 16.27 8.86 -18.19
C ASP A 150 16.58 9.48 -16.82
N SER A 151 15.67 9.43 -15.86
CA SER A 151 15.93 9.94 -14.50
C SER A 151 16.45 8.89 -13.52
N PHE A 152 16.54 7.63 -13.94
CA PHE A 152 17.04 6.52 -13.11
C PHE A 152 18.52 6.16 -13.33
N ILE A 153 19.18 6.80 -14.30
CA ILE A 153 20.63 6.74 -14.45
C ILE A 153 21.21 7.97 -13.75
N GLY A 154 21.34 7.90 -12.42
CA GLY A 154 21.94 8.95 -11.61
C GLY A 154 20.96 9.63 -10.64
N GLY A 155 20.14 8.88 -9.93
CA GLY A 155 19.58 9.34 -8.66
C GLY A 155 20.73 9.47 -7.67
N ASP A 156 20.96 10.68 -7.17
CA ASP A 156 22.00 10.95 -6.19
C ASP A 156 21.81 10.01 -5.01
N LEU A 157 22.83 9.18 -4.75
CA LEU A 157 22.92 8.43 -3.51
C LEU A 157 22.84 9.45 -2.38
N GLU A 158 21.97 9.25 -1.41
CA GLU A 158 21.59 10.30 -0.45
C GLU A 158 22.63 10.51 0.65
N SER A 159 23.58 9.61 0.79
CA SER A 159 24.63 9.70 1.80
C SER A 159 25.99 9.27 1.27
N PRO A 160 27.08 9.82 1.81
CA PRO A 160 28.43 9.37 1.49
C PRO A 160 28.65 7.88 1.78
N PHE A 161 27.94 7.32 2.75
CA PHE A 161 28.01 5.90 3.09
C PHE A 161 27.36 5.02 2.00
N GLU A 162 26.21 5.41 1.47
CA GLU A 162 25.60 4.73 0.33
C GLU A 162 26.51 4.74 -0.90
N GLU A 163 27.18 5.88 -1.14
CA GLU A 163 28.10 6.02 -2.26
C GLU A 163 29.32 5.09 -2.11
N GLU A 164 29.86 4.99 -0.91
CA GLU A 164 30.99 4.09 -0.58
C GLU A 164 30.61 2.61 -0.76
N VAL A 165 29.41 2.24 -0.29
CA VAL A 165 28.86 0.88 -0.46
C VAL A 165 28.60 0.60 -1.94
N TYR A 166 28.00 1.54 -2.68
CA TYR A 166 27.73 1.38 -4.10
C TYR A 166 29.01 1.20 -4.91
N GLN A 167 30.04 1.99 -4.65
CA GLN A 167 31.33 1.87 -5.32
C GLN A 167 32.00 0.51 -5.07
N SER A 168 32.00 0.06 -3.80
CA SER A 168 32.53 -1.25 -3.44
C SER A 168 31.79 -2.40 -4.12
N LEU A 169 30.47 -2.30 -4.24
CA LEU A 169 29.67 -3.30 -4.95
C LEU A 169 29.92 -3.24 -6.47
N ALA A 170 30.04 -2.04 -7.03
CA ALA A 170 30.30 -1.83 -8.46
C ALA A 170 31.66 -2.42 -8.91
N GLU A 171 32.68 -2.28 -8.09
CA GLU A 171 34.00 -2.87 -8.32
C GLU A 171 33.97 -4.41 -8.34
N ASN A 172 33.14 -5.02 -7.50
CA ASN A 172 33.09 -6.48 -7.37
C ASN A 172 32.09 -7.16 -8.31
N PHE A 173 30.97 -6.50 -8.63
CA PHE A 173 29.85 -7.13 -9.37
C PHE A 173 29.53 -6.48 -10.71
N GLY A 174 30.03 -5.28 -10.97
CA GLY A 174 29.75 -4.48 -12.15
C GLY A 174 28.52 -3.57 -11.97
N THR A 175 28.62 -2.34 -12.48
CA THR A 175 27.56 -1.32 -12.36
C THR A 175 26.26 -1.70 -13.05
N GLU A 176 26.31 -2.52 -14.10
CA GLU A 176 25.15 -3.00 -14.87
C GLU A 176 24.22 -3.93 -14.08
N LYS A 177 24.71 -4.46 -12.94
CA LYS A 177 23.93 -5.30 -12.03
C LYS A 177 23.41 -4.55 -10.82
N LEU A 178 23.73 -3.29 -10.67
CA LEU A 178 23.32 -2.47 -9.53
C LEU A 178 22.25 -1.46 -9.95
N ILE A 179 21.22 -1.37 -9.18
CA ILE A 179 20.14 -0.39 -9.38
C ILE A 179 20.06 0.45 -8.11
N PRO A 180 20.59 1.68 -8.11
CA PRO A 180 20.50 2.56 -6.96
C PRO A 180 19.09 3.13 -6.82
N GLN A 181 18.67 3.37 -5.60
CA GLN A 181 17.43 4.05 -5.23
C GLN A 181 16.17 3.47 -5.91
N LEU A 182 16.07 2.12 -5.98
CA LEU A 182 14.93 1.46 -6.59
C LEU A 182 13.65 1.72 -5.80
N GLN A 183 12.64 2.24 -6.47
CA GLN A 183 11.30 2.35 -5.91
C GLN A 183 10.49 1.09 -6.24
N PHE A 184 10.07 0.37 -5.19
CA PHE A 184 9.26 -0.83 -5.33
C PHE A 184 8.17 -0.87 -4.25
N ALA A 185 6.93 -1.13 -4.65
CA ALA A 185 5.76 -1.25 -3.76
C ALA A 185 5.57 -0.07 -2.78
N GLY A 186 5.98 1.15 -3.17
CA GLY A 186 5.92 2.34 -2.33
C GLY A 186 7.11 2.52 -1.36
N PHE A 187 8.05 1.59 -1.37
CA PHE A 187 9.31 1.68 -0.64
C PHE A 187 10.43 2.09 -1.59
N ARG A 188 11.42 2.80 -1.03
CA ARG A 188 12.67 3.09 -1.70
C ARG A 188 13.74 2.17 -1.11
N ILE A 189 14.47 1.49 -1.97
CA ILE A 189 15.56 0.59 -1.63
C ILE A 189 16.86 1.25 -2.06
N ASP A 190 17.83 1.41 -1.16
CA ASP A 190 19.04 2.18 -1.44
C ASP A 190 19.82 1.60 -2.61
N ILE A 191 20.06 0.30 -2.61
CA ILE A 191 20.74 -0.39 -3.71
C ILE A 191 20.07 -1.75 -3.94
N VAL A 192 19.81 -2.10 -5.18
CA VAL A 192 19.37 -3.46 -5.56
C VAL A 192 20.42 -4.11 -6.43
N TYR A 193 20.92 -5.28 -6.02
CA TYR A 193 21.72 -6.14 -6.86
C TYR A 193 20.83 -7.07 -7.68
N ASP A 194 20.90 -6.95 -9.00
CA ASP A 194 20.21 -7.81 -9.97
C ASP A 194 21.25 -8.68 -10.70
N PRO A 195 21.35 -9.97 -10.41
CA PRO A 195 22.33 -10.86 -11.06
C PRO A 195 22.11 -11.02 -12.54
N LYS A 196 20.98 -10.54 -13.10
CA LYS A 196 20.56 -10.71 -14.51
C LYS A 196 20.44 -12.17 -14.96
N ILE A 197 20.17 -13.06 -14.00
CA ILE A 197 20.00 -14.50 -14.23
C ILE A 197 18.56 -14.88 -13.96
N ILE A 198 17.91 -15.53 -14.92
CA ILE A 198 16.52 -15.98 -14.78
C ILE A 198 16.42 -16.98 -13.63
N GLY A 199 15.48 -16.75 -12.73
CA GLY A 199 15.23 -17.62 -11.56
C GLY A 199 16.13 -17.33 -10.34
N VAL A 200 17.07 -16.40 -10.44
CA VAL A 200 17.86 -15.93 -9.31
C VAL A 200 17.23 -14.67 -8.74
N PRO A 201 16.93 -14.61 -7.43
CA PRO A 201 16.30 -13.44 -6.83
C PRO A 201 17.24 -12.24 -6.85
N LYS A 202 16.65 -11.04 -6.93
CA LYS A 202 17.36 -9.79 -6.69
C LYS A 202 17.58 -9.62 -5.19
N ILE A 203 18.66 -8.93 -4.81
CA ILE A 203 19.01 -8.67 -3.42
C ILE A 203 18.83 -7.19 -3.15
N ALA A 204 17.98 -6.85 -2.18
CA ALA A 204 17.83 -5.50 -1.65
C ALA A 204 18.96 -5.25 -0.62
N ILE A 205 19.63 -4.13 -0.75
CA ILE A 205 20.72 -3.69 0.12
C ILE A 205 20.32 -2.33 0.67
N GLU A 206 20.25 -2.24 2.00
CA GLU A 206 19.94 -1.03 2.74
C GLU A 206 21.17 -0.51 3.45
N CYS A 207 21.42 0.77 3.32
CA CYS A 207 22.55 1.45 3.92
C CYS A 207 22.12 2.18 5.20
N ASP A 208 21.78 1.40 6.23
CA ASP A 208 21.23 1.93 7.48
C ASP A 208 22.28 2.66 8.31
N GLY A 209 22.12 3.95 8.47
CA GLY A 209 22.90 4.74 9.42
C GLY A 209 22.39 4.55 10.85
N ALA A 210 23.30 4.46 11.83
CA ALA A 210 23.04 4.21 13.25
C ALA A 210 22.00 5.14 13.94
N LYS A 211 21.52 6.18 13.27
CA LYS A 211 20.59 7.19 13.81
C LYS A 211 19.11 6.82 13.68
N TYR A 212 18.73 5.83 12.87
CA TYR A 212 17.33 5.62 12.50
C TYR A 212 16.62 4.45 13.20
N HIS A 213 17.34 3.60 13.93
CA HIS A 213 16.79 2.34 14.49
C HIS A 213 16.47 2.36 16.00
N SER A 214 16.31 3.52 16.62
CA SER A 214 16.19 3.60 18.09
C SER A 214 14.75 3.51 18.62
N SER A 215 13.72 3.42 17.80
CA SER A 215 12.33 3.32 18.25
C SER A 215 11.69 1.97 17.87
N GLN A 216 10.80 1.50 18.76
CA GLN A 216 9.99 0.30 18.50
C GLN A 216 9.13 0.43 17.21
N GLU A 217 8.75 1.65 16.86
CA GLU A 217 7.98 1.97 15.66
C GLU A 217 8.82 1.79 14.38
N ALA A 218 10.09 2.22 14.39
CA ALA A 218 11.01 1.99 13.30
C ALA A 218 11.23 0.49 13.06
N TYR A 219 11.45 -0.29 14.12
CA TYR A 219 11.60 -1.74 14.03
C TYR A 219 10.36 -2.45 13.41
N LEU A 220 9.15 -2.03 13.78
CA LEU A 220 7.93 -2.62 13.22
C LEU A 220 7.73 -2.23 11.75
N TYR A 221 8.08 -1.00 11.38
CA TYR A 221 8.07 -0.54 10.00
C TYR A 221 9.05 -1.34 9.14
N ASP A 222 10.27 -1.55 9.61
CA ASP A 222 11.29 -2.32 8.92
C ASP A 222 10.87 -3.77 8.73
N ARG A 223 10.29 -4.41 9.76
CA ARG A 223 9.75 -5.77 9.63
C ARG A 223 8.58 -5.87 8.65
N HIS A 224 7.73 -4.85 8.58
CA HIS A 224 6.63 -4.82 7.62
C HIS A 224 7.16 -4.67 6.19
N ARG A 225 8.12 -3.77 6.01
CA ARG A 225 8.83 -3.55 4.75
C ARG A 225 9.53 -4.83 4.28
N GLN A 226 10.27 -5.49 5.16
CA GLN A 226 10.96 -6.74 4.85
C GLN A 226 10.00 -7.81 4.33
N LYS A 227 8.85 -8.00 4.99
CA LYS A 227 7.83 -8.97 4.55
C LYS A 227 7.21 -8.67 3.18
N ILE A 228 7.26 -7.43 2.72
CA ILE A 228 6.76 -7.04 1.39
C ILE A 228 7.82 -7.26 0.33
N LEU A 229 9.10 -7.12 0.69
CA LEU A 229 10.24 -7.25 -0.21
C LEU A 229 10.69 -8.71 -0.38
N GLU A 230 10.45 -9.58 0.61
CA GLU A 230 10.65 -11.04 0.54
C GLU A 230 9.53 -11.75 -0.26
#